data_3b739eedd876899f49356a6078f12f64
#
_entry.id   3b739eedd876899f49356a6078f12f64
#
_cell.length_a   1.000
_cell.length_b   1.000
_cell.length_c   1.000
_cell.angle_alpha   90.00
_cell.angle_beta   90.00
_cell.angle_gamma   90.00
#
_symmetry.space_group_name_H-M   'P 1'
#
loop_
_entity.id
_entity.type
_entity.pdbx_description
1 polymer ?
#
loop_
_entity_poly.entity_id
_entity_poly.type
_entity_poly.pdbx_seq_one_letter_code
_entity_poly.pdbx_strand_id
1 'polypeptide(L)'
;DELVWTNIIRKKNKNVNIINLAVPGYGIGQMYIVLKETIKIYKPDLVILAFVKDDFARTMLSFREARKPYFEIKQNELVLTNTPIKEPDEVYEELIQKKRNKPFYKKLKIYELFTVLFNSSTYRIGEENRYHVHNTCDVKCLRHNKKIFLESFKLSKKNNSDFIALYIPGEKRDR
;
A
#
# COMPACT_ATOMS: atom_id res chain seq x y z
N ASP A 1 8.10 20.73 13.40
CA ASP A 1 8.25 21.05 11.95
C ASP A 1 7.24 22.12 11.54
N GLU A 2 7.68 23.37 11.46
CA GLU A 2 6.81 24.51 11.14
C GLU A 2 6.32 24.51 9.69
N LEU A 3 7.04 23.83 8.80
CA LEU A 3 6.79 23.77 7.36
C LEU A 3 5.80 22.67 6.93
N VAL A 4 5.31 21.86 7.87
CA VAL A 4 4.28 20.88 7.54
C VAL A 4 3.00 21.60 7.14
N TRP A 5 2.45 21.28 5.98
CA TRP A 5 1.27 21.93 5.40
C TRP A 5 0.08 22.04 6.37
N THR A 6 -0.11 21.06 7.24
CA THR A 6 -1.16 21.09 8.27
C THR A 6 -0.95 22.23 9.27
N ASN A 7 0.29 22.51 9.66
CA ASN A 7 0.60 23.60 10.54
C ASN A 7 0.44 24.97 9.86
N ILE A 8 0.75 25.04 8.56
CA ILE A 8 0.53 26.26 7.76
C ILE A 8 -0.96 26.60 7.70
N ILE A 9 -1.82 25.60 7.47
CA ILE A 9 -3.27 25.82 7.43
C ILE A 9 -3.81 26.21 8.82
N ARG A 10 -3.38 25.55 9.89
CA ARG A 10 -3.77 25.93 11.27
C ARG A 10 -3.35 27.36 11.62
N LYS A 11 -2.17 27.79 11.21
CA LYS A 11 -1.72 29.18 11.42
C LYS A 11 -2.61 30.18 10.68
N LYS A 12 -3.08 29.83 9.47
CA LYS A 12 -3.94 30.71 8.64
C LYS A 12 -5.42 30.67 9.06
N ASN A 13 -5.89 29.55 9.58
CA ASN A 13 -7.29 29.33 9.94
C ASN A 13 -7.40 28.73 11.34
N LYS A 14 -7.61 29.58 12.32
CA LYS A 14 -7.71 29.15 13.75
C LYS A 14 -8.93 28.25 14.04
N ASN A 15 -9.95 28.29 13.18
CA ASN A 15 -11.18 27.53 13.35
C ASN A 15 -11.11 26.12 12.71
N VAL A 16 -9.98 25.75 12.11
CA VAL A 16 -9.82 24.44 11.47
C VAL A 16 -8.92 23.55 12.33
N ASN A 17 -9.48 22.43 12.77
CA ASN A 17 -8.70 21.37 13.42
C ASN A 17 -8.31 20.32 12.39
N ILE A 18 -7.02 20.08 12.21
CA ILE A 18 -6.50 19.12 11.22
C ILE A 18 -5.82 17.98 11.94
N ILE A 19 -6.22 16.75 11.62
CA ILE A 19 -5.57 15.52 12.06
C ILE A 19 -4.85 14.92 10.87
N ASN A 20 -3.54 14.85 10.93
CA ASN A 20 -2.73 14.24 9.87
C ASN A 20 -2.40 12.79 10.25
N LEU A 21 -2.99 11.83 9.53
CA LEU A 21 -2.79 10.39 9.69
C LEU A 21 -1.99 9.78 8.53
N ALA A 22 -1.34 10.61 7.72
CA ALA A 22 -0.56 10.15 6.59
C ALA A 22 0.71 9.39 7.06
N VAL A 23 0.92 8.21 6.48
CA VAL A 23 2.10 7.38 6.73
C VAL A 23 2.86 7.20 5.42
N PRO A 24 4.16 7.54 5.39
CA PRO A 24 4.98 7.34 4.19
C PRO A 24 4.95 5.89 3.72
N GLY A 25 4.79 5.69 2.41
CA GLY A 25 4.84 4.36 1.82
C GLY A 25 3.54 3.57 1.85
N TYR A 26 2.46 4.08 2.44
CA TYR A 26 1.16 3.44 2.38
C TYR A 26 0.60 3.45 0.94
N GLY A 27 -0.12 2.40 0.59
CA GLY A 27 -1.01 2.40 -0.57
C GLY A 27 -2.43 2.77 -0.15
N ILE A 28 -3.32 3.02 -1.12
CA ILE A 28 -4.69 3.47 -0.88
C ILE A 28 -5.47 2.49 0.02
N GLY A 29 -5.19 1.17 -0.09
CA GLY A 29 -5.80 0.16 0.79
C GLY A 29 -5.46 0.37 2.28
N GLN A 30 -4.22 0.70 2.59
CA GLN A 30 -3.82 0.96 3.98
C GLN A 30 -4.41 2.28 4.50
N MET A 31 -4.52 3.30 3.64
CA MET A 31 -5.21 4.55 3.98
C MET A 31 -6.69 4.30 4.34
N TYR A 32 -7.34 3.37 3.62
CA TYR A 32 -8.71 2.97 3.93
C TYR A 32 -8.82 2.21 5.27
N ILE A 33 -7.83 1.38 5.62
CA ILE A 33 -7.78 0.73 6.95
C ILE A 33 -7.73 1.79 8.05
N VAL A 34 -6.80 2.75 7.93
CA VAL A 34 -6.69 3.86 8.88
C VAL A 34 -8.01 4.63 9.00
N LEU A 35 -8.66 4.94 7.87
CA LEU A 35 -9.96 5.60 7.88
C LEU A 35 -11.01 4.78 8.62
N LYS A 36 -11.09 3.47 8.40
CA LYS A 36 -12.06 2.59 9.11
C LYS A 36 -11.88 2.61 10.61
N GLU A 37 -10.64 2.64 11.08
CA GLU A 37 -10.32 2.61 12.50
C GLU A 37 -10.55 3.97 13.17
N THR A 38 -10.34 5.06 12.45
CA THR A 38 -10.24 6.39 13.05
C THR A 38 -11.48 7.26 12.87
N ILE A 39 -12.30 7.03 11.84
CA ILE A 39 -13.41 7.92 11.51
C ILE A 39 -14.45 8.06 12.63
N LYS A 40 -14.73 6.98 13.36
CA LYS A 40 -15.66 6.99 14.50
C LYS A 40 -15.07 7.67 15.73
N ILE A 41 -13.75 7.64 15.86
CA ILE A 41 -13.03 8.23 16.99
C ILE A 41 -12.99 9.75 16.83
N TYR A 42 -12.56 10.20 15.66
CA TYR A 42 -12.34 11.62 15.40
C TYR A 42 -13.56 12.36 14.88
N LYS A 43 -14.53 11.65 14.29
CA LYS A 43 -15.78 12.21 13.70
C LYS A 43 -15.51 13.48 12.89
N PRO A 44 -14.64 13.42 11.85
CA PRO A 44 -14.27 14.60 11.10
C PRO A 44 -15.44 15.11 10.25
N ASP A 45 -15.51 16.42 10.02
CA ASP A 45 -16.44 17.01 9.06
C ASP A 45 -16.02 16.70 7.63
N LEU A 46 -14.70 16.62 7.39
CA LEU A 46 -14.12 16.37 6.07
C LEU A 46 -12.99 15.33 6.16
N VAL A 47 -13.06 14.33 5.31
CA VAL A 47 -11.99 13.35 5.06
C VAL A 47 -11.30 13.69 3.76
N ILE A 48 -9.98 13.89 3.78
CA ILE A 48 -9.15 14.06 2.59
C ILE A 48 -8.25 12.84 2.46
N LEU A 49 -8.47 12.02 1.43
CA LEU A 49 -7.59 10.93 1.04
C LEU A 49 -6.66 11.44 -0.04
N ALA A 50 -5.46 11.88 0.36
CA ALA A 50 -4.44 12.40 -0.53
C ALA A 50 -3.50 11.27 -0.99
N PHE A 51 -3.23 11.17 -2.28
CA PHE A 51 -2.45 10.08 -2.86
C PHE A 51 -1.59 10.54 -4.04
N VAL A 52 -0.52 9.79 -4.29
CA VAL A 52 0.34 9.93 -5.46
C VAL A 52 0.15 8.73 -6.39
N LYS A 53 0.68 8.81 -7.63
CA LYS A 53 0.56 7.74 -8.64
C LYS A 53 0.99 6.36 -8.11
N ASP A 54 2.08 6.31 -7.37
CA ASP A 54 2.66 5.06 -6.88
C ASP A 54 1.78 4.34 -5.85
N ASP A 55 0.90 5.06 -5.15
CA ASP A 55 0.03 4.49 -4.13
C ASP A 55 -1.00 3.52 -4.73
N PHE A 56 -1.35 3.70 -6.01
CA PHE A 56 -2.19 2.75 -6.76
C PHE A 56 -1.53 1.37 -6.83
N ALA A 57 -0.29 1.31 -7.29
CA ALA A 57 0.44 0.06 -7.41
C ALA A 57 0.78 -0.53 -6.04
N ARG A 58 1.11 0.31 -5.05
CA ARG A 58 1.36 -0.11 -3.66
C ARG A 58 0.17 -0.80 -3.03
N THR A 59 -1.06 -0.46 -3.43
CA THR A 59 -2.28 -1.11 -2.94
C THR A 59 -2.32 -2.60 -3.27
N MET A 60 -1.71 -3.03 -4.37
CA MET A 60 -1.71 -4.41 -4.83
C MET A 60 -0.63 -5.28 -4.17
N LEU A 61 0.23 -4.70 -3.36
CA LEU A 61 1.35 -5.41 -2.74
C LEU A 61 0.95 -5.99 -1.38
N SER A 62 1.26 -7.27 -1.16
CA SER A 62 1.16 -7.94 0.15
C SER A 62 2.44 -7.82 1.00
N PHE A 63 3.52 -7.39 0.36
CA PHE A 63 4.83 -7.18 0.97
C PHE A 63 5.51 -5.99 0.32
N ARG A 64 6.28 -5.18 1.02
CA ARG A 64 7.17 -4.17 0.49
C ARG A 64 8.48 -4.19 1.30
N GLU A 65 8.75 -3.58 2.27
CA GLU A 65 9.89 -3.73 3.19
C GLU A 65 9.54 -4.72 4.31
N ALA A 66 8.25 -4.87 4.57
CA ALA A 66 7.66 -5.83 5.48
C ALA A 66 6.35 -6.37 4.89
N ARG A 67 5.81 -7.44 5.47
CA ARG A 67 4.45 -7.90 5.16
C ARG A 67 3.45 -6.81 5.53
N LYS A 68 2.43 -6.65 4.72
CA LYS A 68 1.41 -5.63 4.94
C LYS A 68 0.01 -6.16 4.64
N PRO A 69 -1.02 -5.66 5.33
CA PRO A 69 -2.39 -5.99 5.00
C PRO A 69 -2.74 -5.42 3.63
N TYR A 70 -3.56 -6.11 2.89
CA TYR A 70 -4.12 -5.62 1.64
C TYR A 70 -5.53 -6.18 1.42
N PHE A 71 -6.29 -5.57 0.50
CA PHE A 71 -7.63 -6.04 0.19
C PHE A 71 -7.61 -6.92 -1.05
N GLU A 72 -8.46 -7.93 -1.06
CA GLU A 72 -8.88 -8.66 -2.26
C GLU A 72 -10.34 -8.33 -2.56
N ILE A 73 -10.70 -8.39 -3.85
CA ILE A 73 -12.11 -8.29 -4.23
C ILE A 73 -12.65 -9.71 -4.39
N LYS A 74 -13.53 -10.12 -3.47
CA LYS A 74 -14.26 -11.40 -3.51
C LYS A 74 -15.74 -11.11 -3.55
N GLN A 75 -16.46 -11.69 -4.50
CA GLN A 75 -17.92 -11.48 -4.68
C GLN A 75 -18.32 -9.98 -4.65
N ASN A 76 -17.51 -9.16 -5.30
CA ASN A 76 -17.65 -7.69 -5.34
C ASN A 76 -17.51 -6.97 -3.99
N GLU A 77 -16.96 -7.60 -2.97
CA GLU A 77 -16.66 -7.01 -1.66
C GLU A 77 -15.15 -6.91 -1.41
N LEU A 78 -14.73 -5.95 -0.60
CA LEU A 78 -13.36 -5.81 -0.14
C LEU A 78 -13.13 -6.72 1.06
N VAL A 79 -12.33 -7.76 0.87
CA VAL A 79 -11.92 -8.69 1.92
C VAL A 79 -10.49 -8.36 2.33
N LEU A 80 -10.29 -8.02 3.60
CA LEU A 80 -8.96 -7.78 4.15
C LEU A 80 -8.21 -9.11 4.26
N THR A 81 -7.01 -9.15 3.74
CA THR A 81 -6.15 -10.33 3.72
C THR A 81 -4.76 -10.02 4.26
N ASN A 82 -3.96 -11.05 4.45
CA ASN A 82 -2.63 -10.96 5.05
C ASN A 82 -2.65 -10.37 6.47
N THR A 83 -3.67 -10.75 7.24
CA THR A 83 -3.84 -10.38 8.66
C THR A 83 -4.16 -11.63 9.49
N PRO A 84 -3.67 -11.71 10.76
CA PRO A 84 -2.72 -10.78 11.38
C PRO A 84 -1.37 -10.80 10.67
N ILE A 85 -0.63 -9.70 10.75
CA ILE A 85 0.74 -9.64 10.23
C ILE A 85 1.62 -10.43 11.18
N LYS A 86 2.39 -11.36 10.62
CA LYS A 86 3.35 -12.16 11.39
C LYS A 86 4.47 -11.28 11.92
N GLU A 87 4.90 -11.57 13.13
CA GLU A 87 6.05 -10.92 13.72
C GLU A 87 7.32 -11.12 12.88
N PRO A 88 8.29 -10.17 12.91
CA PRO A 88 9.51 -10.27 12.13
C PRO A 88 10.28 -11.57 12.34
N ASP A 89 10.33 -12.08 13.56
CA ASP A 89 11.03 -13.31 13.91
C ASP A 89 10.36 -14.54 13.27
N GLU A 90 9.03 -14.61 13.26
CA GLU A 90 8.29 -15.69 12.59
C GLU A 90 8.54 -15.68 11.08
N VAL A 91 8.59 -14.48 10.47
CA VAL A 91 8.90 -14.33 9.06
C VAL A 91 10.33 -14.78 8.76
N TYR A 92 11.26 -14.43 9.63
CA TYR A 92 12.66 -14.82 9.50
C TYR A 92 12.85 -16.33 9.56
N GLU A 93 12.22 -16.99 10.52
CA GLU A 93 12.24 -18.45 10.64
C GLU A 93 11.64 -19.15 9.42
N GLU A 94 10.51 -18.66 8.90
CA GLU A 94 9.94 -19.19 7.65
C GLU A 94 10.91 -19.07 6.47
N LEU A 95 11.60 -17.94 6.34
CA LEU A 95 12.58 -17.74 5.27
C LEU A 95 13.77 -18.69 5.40
N ILE A 96 14.26 -18.93 6.63
CA ILE A 96 15.32 -19.90 6.91
C ILE A 96 14.86 -21.30 6.52
N GLN A 97 13.66 -21.71 6.92
CA GLN A 97 13.11 -23.02 6.60
C GLN A 97 12.93 -23.20 5.08
N LYS A 98 12.37 -22.22 4.40
CA LYS A 98 12.28 -22.25 2.94
C LYS A 98 13.67 -22.38 2.28
N LYS A 99 14.69 -21.70 2.80
CA LYS A 99 16.07 -21.79 2.29
C LYS A 99 16.69 -23.16 2.52
N ARG A 100 16.44 -23.75 3.70
CA ARG A 100 16.91 -25.11 4.05
C ARG A 100 16.27 -26.18 3.16
N ASN A 101 14.98 -26.05 2.88
CA ASN A 101 14.19 -27.01 2.11
C ASN A 101 14.34 -26.88 0.60
N LYS A 102 15.17 -25.94 0.09
CA LYS A 102 15.46 -25.87 -1.34
C LYS A 102 16.22 -27.12 -1.80
N PRO A 103 15.84 -27.72 -2.94
CA PRO A 103 16.56 -28.83 -3.53
C PRO A 103 18.04 -28.49 -3.72
N PHE A 104 18.93 -29.48 -3.55
CA PHE A 104 20.38 -29.26 -3.59
C PHE A 104 20.86 -28.51 -4.84
N TYR A 105 20.34 -28.87 -6.03
CA TYR A 105 20.72 -28.21 -7.28
C TYR A 105 20.37 -26.71 -7.30
N LYS A 106 19.30 -26.27 -6.61
CA LYS A 106 18.92 -24.85 -6.48
C LYS A 106 19.80 -24.07 -5.49
N LYS A 107 20.62 -24.76 -4.69
CA LYS A 107 21.60 -24.16 -3.78
C LYS A 107 22.93 -23.87 -4.45
N LEU A 108 23.17 -24.43 -5.65
CA LEU A 108 24.41 -24.25 -6.40
C LEU A 108 24.42 -22.88 -7.07
N LYS A 109 25.54 -22.14 -6.94
CA LYS A 109 25.72 -20.84 -7.59
C LYS A 109 25.60 -20.92 -9.13
N ILE A 110 25.99 -22.06 -9.70
CA ILE A 110 25.86 -22.32 -11.14
C ILE A 110 24.39 -22.35 -11.58
N TYR A 111 23.46 -22.82 -10.74
CA TYR A 111 22.04 -22.77 -11.03
C TYR A 111 21.51 -21.32 -11.05
N GLU A 112 21.98 -20.48 -10.13
CA GLU A 112 21.66 -19.05 -10.14
C GLU A 112 22.19 -18.38 -11.42
N LEU A 113 23.42 -18.70 -11.82
CA LEU A 113 24.02 -18.21 -13.07
C LEU A 113 23.20 -18.64 -14.31
N PHE A 114 22.80 -19.90 -14.38
CA PHE A 114 21.93 -20.41 -15.46
C PHE A 114 20.58 -19.69 -15.48
N THR A 115 19.96 -19.47 -14.33
CA THR A 115 18.68 -18.73 -14.25
C THR A 115 18.84 -17.28 -14.69
N VAL A 116 19.97 -16.63 -14.41
CA VAL A 116 20.29 -15.29 -14.91
C VAL A 116 20.48 -15.26 -16.43
N LEU A 117 21.27 -16.19 -16.97
CA LEU A 117 21.64 -16.20 -18.38
C LEU A 117 20.48 -16.61 -19.30
N PHE A 118 19.67 -17.58 -18.89
CA PHE A 118 18.61 -18.15 -19.73
C PHE A 118 17.21 -17.63 -19.44
N ASN A 119 16.99 -16.96 -18.30
CA ASN A 119 15.70 -16.39 -17.91
C ASN A 119 15.81 -14.91 -17.60
N SER A 120 16.38 -14.12 -18.50
CA SER A 120 16.51 -12.68 -18.33
C SER A 120 15.16 -11.95 -18.12
N SER A 121 14.05 -12.55 -18.56
CA SER A 121 12.69 -12.06 -18.31
C SER A 121 12.10 -12.54 -16.96
N THR A 122 12.64 -13.59 -16.36
CA THR A 122 12.14 -14.21 -15.13
C THR A 122 13.05 -14.00 -13.92
N TYR A 123 14.18 -13.32 -14.06
CA TYR A 123 15.02 -12.94 -12.91
C TYR A 123 14.38 -11.91 -11.98
N ARG A 124 13.13 -11.62 -12.21
CA ARG A 124 12.26 -10.90 -11.27
C ARG A 124 11.74 -11.78 -10.14
N ILE A 125 12.50 -12.80 -9.74
CA ILE A 125 11.98 -13.87 -8.93
C ILE A 125 12.75 -14.02 -7.64
N GLY A 126 12.20 -13.46 -6.61
CA GLY A 126 11.85 -14.31 -5.48
C GLY A 126 10.39 -14.70 -5.68
N GLU A 127 10.00 -15.91 -5.42
CA GLU A 127 8.63 -16.43 -5.49
C GLU A 127 7.62 -15.71 -4.57
N GLU A 128 8.01 -14.64 -3.96
CA GLU A 128 7.20 -13.62 -3.32
C GLU A 128 7.51 -12.34 -4.07
N ASN A 129 6.56 -11.87 -4.84
CA ASN A 129 6.48 -10.58 -5.49
C ASN A 129 7.45 -9.51 -4.93
N ARG A 130 8.76 -9.69 -5.10
CA ARG A 130 9.74 -8.65 -4.86
C ARG A 130 9.82 -7.74 -6.09
N TYR A 131 9.01 -6.75 -6.08
CA TYR A 131 9.27 -5.36 -6.40
C TYR A 131 10.04 -5.02 -7.67
N HIS A 132 9.40 -5.06 -8.74
CA HIS A 132 9.29 -3.82 -9.47
C HIS A 132 7.81 -3.49 -9.52
N VAL A 133 7.39 -2.53 -8.70
CA VAL A 133 6.23 -1.76 -9.02
C VAL A 133 6.53 -1.23 -10.41
N HIS A 134 6.12 -1.96 -11.44
CA HIS A 134 5.96 -1.34 -12.74
C HIS A 134 5.04 -0.18 -12.45
N ASN A 135 5.50 1.04 -12.70
CA ASN A 135 4.76 2.30 -12.53
C ASN A 135 3.43 2.34 -13.31
N THR A 136 2.96 1.20 -13.77
CA THR A 136 1.74 1.02 -14.54
C THR A 136 0.75 0.21 -13.72
N CYS A 137 -0.20 0.93 -13.15
CA CYS A 137 -1.40 0.32 -12.60
C CYS A 137 -2.23 -0.22 -13.78
N ASP A 138 -2.37 -1.53 -13.89
CA ASP A 138 -3.17 -2.20 -14.91
C ASP A 138 -4.68 -2.05 -14.62
N VAL A 139 -5.52 -2.59 -15.48
CA VAL A 139 -6.99 -2.54 -15.35
C VAL A 139 -7.46 -3.16 -14.03
N LYS A 140 -6.81 -4.25 -13.58
CA LYS A 140 -7.12 -4.90 -12.30
C LYS A 140 -6.80 -3.98 -11.13
N CYS A 141 -5.64 -3.35 -11.16
CA CYS A 141 -5.22 -2.37 -10.17
C CYS A 141 -6.17 -1.16 -10.12
N LEU A 142 -6.55 -0.61 -11.27
CA LEU A 142 -7.50 0.50 -11.34
C LEU A 142 -8.87 0.13 -10.76
N ARG A 143 -9.41 -1.04 -11.13
CA ARG A 143 -10.67 -1.56 -10.58
C ARG A 143 -10.61 -1.71 -9.07
N HIS A 144 -9.49 -2.20 -8.57
CA HIS A 144 -9.24 -2.41 -7.14
C HIS A 144 -9.26 -1.09 -6.38
N ASN A 145 -8.45 -0.13 -6.83
CA ASN A 145 -8.39 1.19 -6.21
C ASN A 145 -9.72 1.93 -6.29
N LYS A 146 -10.42 1.86 -7.44
CA LYS A 146 -11.78 2.42 -7.60
C LYS A 146 -12.72 1.88 -6.52
N LYS A 147 -12.68 0.58 -6.26
CA LYS A 147 -13.53 -0.03 -5.23
C LYS A 147 -13.19 0.51 -3.84
N ILE A 148 -11.91 0.66 -3.51
CA ILE A 148 -11.48 1.21 -2.21
C ILE A 148 -11.93 2.67 -2.06
N PHE A 149 -11.78 3.50 -3.08
CA PHE A 149 -12.28 4.87 -3.04
C PHE A 149 -13.79 4.94 -2.82
N LEU A 150 -14.56 4.08 -3.51
CA LEU A 150 -16.02 4.02 -3.33
C LEU A 150 -16.40 3.61 -1.90
N GLU A 151 -15.72 2.64 -1.31
CA GLU A 151 -15.98 2.23 0.06
C GLU A 151 -15.52 3.30 1.06
N SER A 152 -14.42 4.01 0.80
CA SER A 152 -13.98 5.17 1.59
C SER A 152 -15.03 6.29 1.58
N PHE A 153 -15.56 6.61 0.41
CA PHE A 153 -16.64 7.59 0.25
C PHE A 153 -17.90 7.18 1.03
N LYS A 154 -18.36 5.94 0.85
CA LYS A 154 -19.54 5.42 1.55
C LYS A 154 -19.37 5.47 3.08
N LEU A 155 -18.17 5.07 3.54
CA LEU A 155 -17.85 5.08 4.95
C LEU A 155 -17.86 6.50 5.53
N SER A 156 -17.31 7.46 4.80
CA SER A 156 -17.33 8.88 5.19
C SER A 156 -18.75 9.40 5.27
N LYS A 157 -19.57 9.19 4.26
CA LYS A 157 -20.99 9.62 4.24
C LYS A 157 -21.80 8.96 5.34
N LYS A 158 -21.58 7.68 5.63
CA LYS A 158 -22.23 6.99 6.76
C LYS A 158 -21.90 7.61 8.12
N ASN A 159 -20.76 8.28 8.24
CA ASN A 159 -20.32 8.96 9.46
C ASN A 159 -20.52 10.50 9.40
N ASN A 160 -21.38 10.98 8.50
CA ASN A 160 -21.69 12.41 8.30
C ASN A 160 -20.45 13.26 7.93
N SER A 161 -19.47 12.67 7.29
CA SER A 161 -18.27 13.36 6.83
C SER A 161 -18.32 13.59 5.32
N ASP A 162 -17.85 14.75 4.87
CA ASP A 162 -17.54 14.95 3.47
C ASP A 162 -16.26 14.19 3.08
N PHE A 163 -16.10 13.90 1.78
CA PHE A 163 -14.96 13.11 1.27
C PHE A 163 -14.36 13.74 0.03
N ILE A 164 -13.05 13.90 0.04
CA ILE A 164 -12.25 14.35 -1.10
C ILE A 164 -11.14 13.33 -1.35
N ALA A 165 -11.03 12.85 -2.59
CA ALA A 165 -9.86 12.16 -3.08
C ALA A 165 -8.94 13.17 -3.78
N LEU A 166 -7.78 13.45 -3.20
CA LEU A 166 -6.84 14.46 -3.68
C LEU A 166 -5.64 13.79 -4.35
N TYR A 167 -5.51 13.95 -5.66
CA TYR A 167 -4.30 13.52 -6.37
C TYR A 167 -3.20 14.55 -6.24
N ILE A 168 -2.03 14.13 -5.78
CA ILE A 168 -0.82 14.95 -5.71
C ILE A 168 0.08 14.54 -6.87
N PRO A 169 0.27 15.38 -7.89
CA PRO A 169 1.16 15.06 -9.00
C PRO A 169 2.61 15.03 -8.52
N GLY A 170 3.35 14.03 -8.96
CA GLY A 170 4.80 13.98 -8.75
C GLY A 170 5.50 15.06 -9.57
N GLU A 171 6.61 15.59 -9.08
CA GLU A 171 7.49 16.44 -9.87
C GLU A 171 7.94 15.68 -11.13
N LYS A 172 7.75 16.27 -12.31
CA LYS A 172 8.46 15.81 -13.51
C LYS A 172 9.94 16.08 -13.27
N ARG A 173 10.69 15.07 -12.93
CA ARG A 173 12.15 15.14 -13.07
C ARG A 173 12.42 15.13 -14.56
N ASP A 174 12.68 16.30 -15.11
CA ASP A 174 13.26 16.42 -16.45
C ASP A 174 14.59 15.64 -16.40
N ARG A 175 14.63 14.54 -17.15
CA ARG A 175 15.83 13.74 -17.38
C ARG A 175 16.38 14.10 -18.72
#